data_4d2ed22f6fd01404ec15ee41eee724ae
#
_entry.id   4d2ed22f6fd01404ec15ee41eee724ae
#
_cell.length_a   1.000
_cell.length_b   1.000
_cell.length_c   1.000
_cell.angle_alpha   90.00
_cell.angle_beta   90.00
_cell.angle_gamma   90.00
#
_symmetry.space_group_name_H-M   'P 1'
#
loop_
_entity.id
_entity.type
_entity.pdbx_description
1 polymer ?
#
loop_
_entity_poly.entity_id
_entity_poly.type
_entity_poly.pdbx_seq_one_letter_code
_entity_poly.pdbx_strand_id
1 'polypeptide(L)'
;MLASTMHLVKRKVGVFSRRQLPRFLSSLRPILISIEGNVGAGKSTLIEELKRRNKNWNFIDEPVDVWSSIKNEDEESLLSVYYKDPKRWSFSFQSCALLSRFQNIEKAMRSVTIQEHLCKDEHSPVFITERCLDTDYHVFAKMLRDKGLIDTLEFGIYRRLYDFLRSSMTIPLTAIIHVDTNPHDCLERIKLRNRTGESELSVVYLQSIEQCQSDWMSSLQDVSILHTGSSSTADISRIEAFVNSQLVP
;
A
#
# COMPACT_ATOMS: atom_id res chain seq x y z
N MET A 1 48.09 18.90 -17.41
CA MET A 1 47.61 19.80 -16.33
C MET A 1 46.12 20.01 -16.51
N LEU A 2 45.37 19.51 -15.60
CA LEU A 2 44.02 19.81 -15.14
C LEU A 2 43.24 18.53 -14.85
N ALA A 3 43.60 17.91 -13.71
CA ALA A 3 42.71 16.99 -13.01
C ALA A 3 41.70 17.83 -12.24
N SER A 4 40.45 17.86 -12.69
CA SER A 4 39.34 18.47 -11.96
C SER A 4 38.54 17.40 -11.23
N THR A 5 38.54 17.54 -9.98
CA THR A 5 37.98 16.76 -8.88
C THR A 5 36.46 16.58 -9.05
N MET A 6 36.04 15.39 -9.48
CA MET A 6 34.66 14.96 -9.35
C MET A 6 34.45 14.37 -7.96
N HIS A 7 33.96 15.18 -7.03
CA HIS A 7 33.44 14.71 -5.74
C HIS A 7 32.09 14.01 -5.98
N LEU A 8 32.15 12.70 -6.16
CA LEU A 8 30.98 11.84 -6.18
C LEU A 8 30.42 11.74 -4.76
N VAL A 9 29.36 12.49 -4.47
CA VAL A 9 28.58 12.30 -3.26
C VAL A 9 27.87 10.95 -3.39
N LYS A 10 28.50 9.89 -2.91
CA LYS A 10 27.86 8.59 -2.66
C LYS A 10 26.83 8.80 -1.53
N ARG A 11 25.59 9.11 -1.87
CA ARG A 11 24.45 8.92 -0.95
C ARG A 11 24.33 7.41 -0.71
N LYS A 12 24.82 6.94 0.42
CA LYS A 12 24.52 5.60 0.93
C LYS A 12 23.03 5.54 1.17
N VAL A 13 22.30 4.81 0.34
CA VAL A 13 20.95 4.35 0.66
C VAL A 13 21.14 3.26 1.71
N GLY A 14 21.17 3.65 2.97
CA GLY A 14 21.26 2.71 4.09
C GLY A 14 19.92 2.04 4.29
N VAL A 15 19.85 0.73 4.04
CA VAL A 15 18.79 -0.13 4.54
C VAL A 15 18.98 -0.21 6.05
N PHE A 16 18.12 0.47 6.80
CA PHE A 16 18.17 0.43 8.28
C PHE A 16 17.59 -0.92 8.75
N SER A 17 18.44 -1.72 9.37
CA SER A 17 18.02 -2.89 10.15
C SER A 17 17.27 -2.43 11.40
N ARG A 18 16.32 -3.25 11.94
CA ARG A 18 15.63 -3.06 13.24
C ARG A 18 16.56 -2.62 14.39
N ARG A 19 17.87 -2.87 14.29
CA ARG A 19 18.89 -2.49 15.29
C ARG A 19 19.26 -1.01 15.28
N GLN A 20 18.75 -0.20 14.33
CA GLN A 20 19.11 1.22 14.17
C GLN A 20 17.94 2.19 14.42
N LEU A 21 16.81 1.71 14.94
CA LEU A 21 15.81 2.61 15.49
C LEU A 21 16.45 3.42 16.65
N PRO A 22 16.34 4.75 16.63
CA PRO A 22 16.76 5.55 17.79
C PRO A 22 16.13 4.98 19.07
N ARG A 23 16.87 4.94 20.19
CA ARG A 23 16.40 4.39 21.48
C ARG A 23 15.04 4.96 21.92
N PHE A 24 14.72 6.17 21.51
CA PHE A 24 13.45 6.83 21.77
C PHE A 24 12.27 6.15 21.06
N LEU A 25 12.43 5.71 19.80
CA LEU A 25 11.38 4.98 19.08
C LEU A 25 11.16 3.55 19.61
N SER A 26 12.09 3.00 20.38
CA SER A 26 11.89 1.71 21.03
C SER A 26 10.89 1.78 22.20
N SER A 27 10.62 2.97 22.74
CA SER A 27 9.59 3.21 23.77
C SER A 27 8.22 3.50 23.18
N LEU A 28 8.15 4.04 21.96
CA LEU A 28 6.91 4.22 21.21
C LEU A 28 6.66 2.95 20.39
N ARG A 29 5.40 2.51 20.32
CA ARG A 29 4.98 1.37 19.50
C ARG A 29 4.17 1.88 18.30
N PRO A 30 4.82 2.41 17.26
CA PRO A 30 4.10 2.88 16.08
C PRO A 30 3.32 1.72 15.46
N ILE A 31 2.10 2.00 15.02
CA ILE A 31 1.23 1.03 14.37
C ILE A 31 1.03 1.38 12.90
N LEU A 32 1.02 0.35 12.06
CA LEU A 32 0.71 0.44 10.63
C LEU A 32 -0.60 -0.30 10.37
N ILE A 33 -1.60 0.41 9.90
CA ILE A 33 -2.91 -0.13 9.56
C ILE A 33 -3.15 0.05 8.05
N SER A 34 -3.53 -1.02 7.38
CA SER A 34 -3.88 -1.00 5.96
C SER A 34 -5.38 -0.91 5.76
N ILE A 35 -5.82 -0.02 4.88
CA ILE A 35 -7.20 0.01 4.38
C ILE A 35 -7.25 -0.83 3.10
N GLU A 36 -7.94 -1.94 3.18
CA GLU A 36 -8.07 -2.95 2.14
C GLU A 36 -9.49 -2.97 1.54
N GLY A 37 -9.64 -3.62 0.41
CA GLY A 37 -10.91 -3.77 -0.31
C GLY A 37 -10.70 -3.74 -1.82
N ASN A 38 -11.72 -4.04 -2.58
CA ASN A 38 -11.65 -4.15 -4.04
C ASN A 38 -11.29 -2.83 -4.73
N VAL A 39 -10.97 -2.86 -6.02
CA VAL A 39 -10.90 -1.65 -6.85
C VAL A 39 -12.32 -1.07 -6.92
N GLY A 40 -12.47 0.24 -6.67
CA GLY A 40 -13.80 0.87 -6.61
C GLY A 40 -14.58 0.67 -5.31
N ALA A 41 -14.02 0.00 -4.28
CA ALA A 41 -14.70 -0.24 -3.00
C ALA A 41 -14.98 1.02 -2.17
N GLY A 42 -14.34 2.16 -2.48
CA GLY A 42 -14.53 3.41 -1.73
C GLY A 42 -13.45 3.70 -0.70
N LYS A 43 -12.32 2.99 -0.74
CA LYS A 43 -11.18 3.19 0.18
C LYS A 43 -10.67 4.62 0.24
N SER A 44 -10.41 5.23 -0.93
CA SER A 44 -9.89 6.61 -1.00
C SER A 44 -10.88 7.62 -0.41
N THR A 45 -12.20 7.42 -0.61
CA THR A 45 -13.24 8.25 0.01
C THR A 45 -13.24 8.11 1.52
N LEU A 46 -13.09 6.88 2.03
CA LEU A 46 -12.96 6.61 3.46
C LEU A 46 -11.71 7.29 4.04
N ILE A 47 -10.58 7.18 3.35
CA ILE A 47 -9.32 7.81 3.76
C ILE A 47 -9.46 9.32 3.86
N GLU A 48 -10.08 9.98 2.88
CA GLU A 48 -10.30 11.43 2.91
C GLU A 48 -11.21 11.85 4.08
N GLU A 49 -12.22 11.05 4.42
CA GLU A 49 -13.05 11.31 5.60
C GLU A 49 -12.26 11.16 6.91
N LEU A 50 -11.46 10.10 7.02
CA LEU A 50 -10.59 9.88 8.19
C LEU A 50 -9.55 10.99 8.33
N LYS A 51 -8.94 11.47 7.24
CA LYS A 51 -7.99 12.61 7.23
C LYS A 51 -8.62 13.89 7.76
N ARG A 52 -9.90 14.14 7.46
CA ARG A 52 -10.60 15.34 7.96
C ARG A 52 -10.79 15.31 9.46
N ARG A 53 -11.05 14.14 10.04
CA ARG A 53 -11.36 13.94 11.45
C ARG A 53 -10.14 13.72 12.34
N ASN A 54 -9.12 13.04 11.82
CA ASN A 54 -7.98 12.55 12.60
C ASN A 54 -6.67 13.21 12.13
N LYS A 55 -6.43 14.46 12.55
CA LYS A 55 -5.28 15.27 12.14
C LYS A 55 -3.93 14.79 12.68
N ASN A 56 -3.96 13.96 13.70
CA ASN A 56 -2.79 13.36 14.35
C ASN A 56 -2.41 11.98 13.78
N TRP A 57 -3.19 11.43 12.84
CA TRP A 57 -2.82 10.22 12.12
C TRP A 57 -2.02 10.54 10.86
N ASN A 58 -1.11 9.65 10.49
CA ASN A 58 -0.26 9.78 9.32
C ASN A 58 -0.84 8.95 8.18
N PHE A 59 -1.33 9.59 7.15
CA PHE A 59 -1.95 8.92 6.00
C PHE A 59 -0.94 8.77 4.87
N ILE A 60 -0.92 7.58 4.26
CA ILE A 60 -0.04 7.19 3.17
C ILE A 60 -0.92 6.78 1.99
N ASP A 61 -0.97 7.64 0.99
CA ASP A 61 -1.79 7.43 -0.19
C ASP A 61 -1.17 6.39 -1.14
N GLU A 62 -2.03 5.76 -1.95
CA GLU A 62 -1.59 4.87 -3.01
C GLU A 62 -0.73 5.64 -4.03
N PRO A 63 0.44 5.11 -4.46
CA PRO A 63 1.40 5.85 -5.31
C PRO A 63 0.99 5.91 -6.80
N VAL A 64 -0.26 6.24 -7.10
CA VAL A 64 -0.81 6.32 -8.46
C VAL A 64 -0.07 7.34 -9.31
N ASP A 65 0.39 8.44 -8.72
CA ASP A 65 1.16 9.47 -9.41
C ASP A 65 2.49 8.93 -9.94
N VAL A 66 3.16 8.04 -9.18
CA VAL A 66 4.38 7.37 -9.62
C VAL A 66 4.09 6.51 -10.85
N TRP A 67 3.02 5.72 -10.81
CA TRP A 67 2.66 4.82 -11.91
C TRP A 67 2.23 5.57 -13.16
N SER A 68 1.65 6.74 -12.98
CA SER A 68 1.21 7.63 -14.06
C SER A 68 2.35 8.46 -14.64
N SER A 69 3.42 8.69 -13.88
CA SER A 69 4.57 9.48 -14.32
C SER A 69 5.57 8.70 -15.17
N ILE A 70 5.60 7.36 -15.03
CA ILE A 70 6.44 6.49 -15.85
C ILE A 70 5.74 6.30 -17.19
N LYS A 71 6.34 6.79 -18.26
CA LYS A 71 5.76 6.80 -19.60
C LYS A 71 6.65 6.07 -20.61
N ASN A 72 6.03 5.49 -21.64
CA ASN A 72 6.71 4.98 -22.82
C ASN A 72 6.97 6.10 -23.85
N GLU A 73 7.52 5.73 -25.01
CA GLU A 73 7.81 6.67 -26.12
C GLU A 73 6.54 7.31 -26.72
N ASP A 74 5.39 6.67 -26.56
CA ASP A 74 4.08 7.15 -27.01
C ASP A 74 3.36 8.00 -25.93
N GLU A 75 4.06 8.44 -24.89
CA GLU A 75 3.51 9.20 -23.75
C GLU A 75 2.43 8.45 -22.93
N GLU A 76 2.28 7.14 -23.11
CA GLU A 76 1.35 6.33 -22.35
C GLU A 76 1.97 5.93 -21.00
N SER A 77 1.19 6.08 -19.91
CA SER A 77 1.65 5.74 -18.57
C SER A 77 1.75 4.22 -18.35
N LEU A 78 2.64 3.81 -17.42
CA LEU A 78 2.77 2.41 -16.99
C LEU A 78 1.42 1.81 -16.56
N LEU A 79 0.60 2.57 -15.86
CA LEU A 79 -0.74 2.15 -15.45
C LEU A 79 -1.66 1.91 -16.67
N SER A 80 -1.61 2.82 -17.66
CA SER A 80 -2.41 2.70 -18.89
C SER A 80 -2.01 1.49 -19.72
N VAL A 81 -0.71 1.30 -19.97
CA VAL A 81 -0.23 0.15 -20.78
C VAL A 81 -0.46 -1.19 -20.06
N TYR A 82 -0.42 -1.21 -18.72
CA TYR A 82 -0.77 -2.40 -17.95
C TYR A 82 -2.22 -2.85 -18.19
N TYR A 83 -3.18 -1.91 -18.15
CA TYR A 83 -4.58 -2.26 -18.40
C TYR A 83 -4.84 -2.64 -19.86
N LYS A 84 -4.12 -2.05 -20.82
CA LYS A 84 -4.27 -2.37 -22.26
C LYS A 84 -3.70 -3.75 -22.61
N ASP A 85 -2.54 -4.11 -22.05
CA ASP A 85 -1.88 -5.39 -22.29
C ASP A 85 -1.33 -5.98 -20.96
N PRO A 86 -2.23 -6.55 -20.14
CA PRO A 86 -1.82 -7.14 -18.87
C PRO A 86 -0.81 -8.28 -19.04
N LYS A 87 -0.87 -9.03 -20.16
CA LYS A 87 0.07 -10.13 -20.40
C LYS A 87 1.52 -9.65 -20.51
N ARG A 88 1.73 -8.50 -21.12
CA ARG A 88 3.07 -7.89 -21.28
C ARG A 88 3.53 -7.16 -20.03
N TRP A 89 2.62 -6.47 -19.32
CA TRP A 89 3.01 -5.45 -18.36
C TRP A 89 2.75 -5.80 -16.89
N SER A 90 2.08 -6.94 -16.60
CA SER A 90 1.74 -7.30 -15.20
C SER A 90 2.95 -7.36 -14.29
N PHE A 91 4.02 -8.04 -14.68
CA PHE A 91 5.23 -8.15 -13.86
C PHE A 91 5.89 -6.78 -13.61
N SER A 92 6.04 -5.98 -14.67
CA SER A 92 6.65 -4.64 -14.57
C SER A 92 5.81 -3.71 -13.69
N PHE A 93 4.48 -3.70 -13.89
CA PHE A 93 3.57 -2.88 -13.11
C PHE A 93 3.58 -3.29 -11.64
N GLN A 94 3.41 -4.58 -11.33
CA GLN A 94 3.39 -5.06 -9.95
C GLN A 94 4.72 -4.81 -9.23
N SER A 95 5.86 -4.96 -9.93
CA SER A 95 7.17 -4.64 -9.36
C SER A 95 7.31 -3.16 -9.02
N CYS A 96 6.81 -2.28 -9.89
CA CYS A 96 6.76 -0.83 -9.65
C CYS A 96 5.82 -0.49 -8.49
N ALA A 97 4.64 -1.09 -8.43
CA ALA A 97 3.64 -0.87 -7.38
C ALA A 97 4.20 -1.25 -6.01
N LEU A 98 4.76 -2.45 -5.88
CA LEU A 98 5.38 -2.93 -4.65
C LEU A 98 6.52 -2.01 -4.17
N LEU A 99 7.42 -1.62 -5.07
CA LEU A 99 8.56 -0.77 -4.74
C LEU A 99 8.13 0.64 -4.31
N SER A 100 7.22 1.26 -5.06
CA SER A 100 6.75 2.62 -4.79
C SER A 100 5.93 2.69 -3.50
N ARG A 101 5.12 1.68 -3.20
CA ARG A 101 4.40 1.56 -1.94
C ARG A 101 5.36 1.44 -0.75
N PHE A 102 6.36 0.57 -0.86
CA PHE A 102 7.42 0.46 0.16
C PHE A 102 8.11 1.81 0.40
N GLN A 103 8.48 2.51 -0.67
CA GLN A 103 9.14 3.82 -0.57
C GLN A 103 8.25 4.86 0.13
N ASN A 104 6.95 4.90 -0.18
CA ASN A 104 6.00 5.83 0.45
C ASN A 104 5.85 5.54 1.94
N ILE A 105 5.69 4.26 2.32
CA ILE A 105 5.57 3.85 3.72
C ILE A 105 6.85 4.23 4.49
N GLU A 106 8.02 3.85 3.99
CA GLU A 106 9.31 4.16 4.65
C GLU A 106 9.58 5.67 4.73
N LYS A 107 9.20 6.43 3.70
CA LYS A 107 9.32 7.90 3.71
C LYS A 107 8.44 8.52 4.80
N ALA A 108 7.19 8.09 4.92
CA ALA A 108 6.28 8.59 5.95
C ALA A 108 6.81 8.29 7.36
N MET A 109 7.25 7.06 7.59
CA MET A 109 7.83 6.65 8.87
C MET A 109 9.05 7.49 9.27
N ARG A 110 9.96 7.74 8.32
CA ARG A 110 11.14 8.58 8.57
C ARG A 110 10.78 10.03 8.87
N SER A 111 9.78 10.58 8.20
CA SER A 111 9.34 11.98 8.40
C SER A 111 8.80 12.19 9.82
N VAL A 112 7.99 11.28 10.31
CA VAL A 112 7.40 11.32 11.66
C VAL A 112 8.50 11.14 12.71
N THR A 113 9.43 10.21 12.51
CA THR A 113 10.57 10.00 13.41
C THR A 113 11.39 11.29 13.64
N ILE A 114 11.61 12.07 12.57
CA ILE A 114 12.34 13.34 12.67
C ILE A 114 11.52 14.39 13.42
N GLN A 115 10.23 14.47 13.17
CA GLN A 115 9.34 15.47 13.75
C GLN A 115 9.10 15.22 15.25
N GLU A 116 8.92 13.96 15.66
CA GLU A 116 8.74 13.56 17.07
C GLU A 116 10.00 13.77 17.89
N HIS A 117 11.19 13.58 17.31
CA HIS A 117 12.46 13.93 17.97
C HIS A 117 12.53 15.41 18.35
N LEU A 118 11.85 16.28 17.59
CA LEU A 118 11.81 17.72 17.83
C LEU A 118 10.70 18.15 18.79
N CYS A 119 9.57 17.41 18.85
CA CYS A 119 8.35 17.84 19.55
C CYS A 119 8.10 17.14 20.90
N LYS A 120 8.86 16.08 21.27
CA LYS A 120 8.66 15.29 22.52
C LYS A 120 7.23 14.76 22.71
N ASP A 121 6.58 14.39 21.61
CA ASP A 121 5.23 13.83 21.68
C ASP A 121 5.29 12.40 22.24
N GLU A 122 4.52 12.08 23.30
CA GLU A 122 4.57 10.79 24.00
C GLU A 122 3.61 9.76 23.42
N HIS A 123 2.89 10.10 22.33
CA HIS A 123 1.88 9.22 21.74
C HIS A 123 2.48 8.33 20.65
N SER A 124 2.07 7.06 20.64
CA SER A 124 2.47 6.12 19.58
C SER A 124 1.93 6.57 18.22
N PRO A 125 2.77 6.75 17.21
CA PRO A 125 2.32 7.20 15.89
C PRO A 125 1.41 6.18 15.21
N VAL A 126 0.34 6.68 14.61
CA VAL A 126 -0.59 5.90 13.80
C VAL A 126 -0.31 6.17 12.33
N PHE A 127 -0.04 5.11 11.56
CA PHE A 127 0.11 5.15 10.11
C PHE A 127 -1.05 4.41 9.46
N ILE A 128 -1.77 5.08 8.56
CA ILE A 128 -2.87 4.51 7.77
C ILE A 128 -2.44 4.50 6.30
N THR A 129 -2.39 3.35 5.67
CA THR A 129 -2.02 3.22 4.26
C THR A 129 -3.18 2.71 3.41
N GLU A 130 -3.33 3.21 2.18
CA GLU A 130 -4.18 2.55 1.19
C GLU A 130 -3.40 1.37 0.61
N ARG A 131 -3.80 0.15 1.01
CA ARG A 131 -3.14 -1.13 0.74
C ARG A 131 -1.74 -1.25 1.38
N CYS A 132 -1.24 -2.47 1.46
CA CYS A 132 0.09 -2.79 1.99
C CYS A 132 0.87 -3.69 1.02
N LEU A 133 2.13 -3.99 1.34
CA LEU A 133 2.97 -4.88 0.54
C LEU A 133 2.40 -6.29 0.43
N ASP A 134 1.74 -6.75 1.51
CA ASP A 134 1.14 -8.07 1.55
C ASP A 134 -0.04 -8.16 0.55
N THR A 135 -0.79 -7.07 0.34
CA THR A 135 -1.83 -6.97 -0.70
C THR A 135 -1.25 -7.09 -2.10
N ASP A 136 -0.14 -6.40 -2.38
CA ASP A 136 0.51 -6.46 -3.70
C ASP A 136 0.93 -7.90 -4.03
N TYR A 137 1.42 -8.66 -3.02
CA TYR A 137 1.87 -10.05 -3.21
C TYR A 137 0.73 -11.06 -3.17
N HIS A 138 -0.05 -11.09 -2.07
CA HIS A 138 -1.04 -12.14 -1.81
C HIS A 138 -2.32 -11.99 -2.64
N VAL A 139 -2.65 -10.77 -3.04
CA VAL A 139 -3.86 -10.50 -3.82
C VAL A 139 -3.51 -10.31 -5.30
N PHE A 140 -2.78 -9.26 -5.64
CA PHE A 140 -2.58 -8.91 -7.06
C PHE A 140 -1.60 -9.82 -7.79
N ALA A 141 -0.37 -9.98 -7.30
CA ALA A 141 0.64 -10.78 -8.00
C ALA A 141 0.24 -12.26 -8.05
N LYS A 142 -0.33 -12.80 -6.96
CA LYS A 142 -0.85 -14.18 -6.93
C LYS A 142 -1.97 -14.37 -7.94
N MET A 143 -2.98 -13.49 -7.94
CA MET A 143 -4.08 -13.55 -8.91
C MET A 143 -3.57 -13.50 -10.36
N LEU A 144 -2.64 -12.59 -10.66
CA LEU A 144 -2.08 -12.46 -12.01
C LEU A 144 -1.28 -13.68 -12.43
N ARG A 145 -0.52 -14.30 -11.50
CA ARG A 145 0.13 -15.59 -11.74
C ARG A 145 -0.89 -16.69 -12.04
N ASP A 146 -1.92 -16.81 -11.22
CA ASP A 146 -2.92 -17.87 -11.35
C ASP A 146 -3.74 -17.74 -12.66
N LYS A 147 -3.83 -16.51 -13.20
CA LYS A 147 -4.37 -16.22 -14.54
C LYS A 147 -3.34 -16.36 -15.67
N GLY A 148 -2.10 -16.73 -15.37
CA GLY A 148 -1.03 -16.87 -16.37
C GLY A 148 -0.55 -15.55 -16.97
N LEU A 149 -0.83 -14.41 -16.33
CA LEU A 149 -0.38 -13.06 -16.73
C LEU A 149 1.01 -12.71 -16.20
N ILE A 150 1.44 -13.38 -15.14
CA ILE A 150 2.82 -13.40 -14.62
C ILE A 150 3.27 -14.87 -14.70
N ASP A 151 4.41 -15.11 -15.34
CA ASP A 151 4.93 -16.47 -15.47
C ASP A 151 5.65 -16.95 -14.18
N THR A 152 6.05 -18.22 -14.16
CA THR A 152 6.68 -18.84 -12.99
C THR A 152 8.02 -18.21 -12.63
N LEU A 153 8.83 -17.80 -13.62
CA LEU A 153 10.13 -17.16 -13.38
C LEU A 153 9.94 -15.73 -12.87
N GLU A 154 9.07 -14.97 -13.51
CA GLU A 154 8.69 -13.62 -13.10
C GLU A 154 8.14 -13.62 -11.67
N PHE A 155 7.24 -14.56 -11.34
CA PHE A 155 6.69 -14.68 -9.99
C PHE A 155 7.75 -15.07 -8.97
N GLY A 156 8.72 -15.92 -9.35
CA GLY A 156 9.86 -16.26 -8.50
C GLY A 156 10.74 -15.05 -8.18
N ILE A 157 10.98 -14.17 -9.17
CA ILE A 157 11.70 -12.90 -8.99
C ILE A 157 10.89 -11.94 -8.10
N TYR A 158 9.60 -11.80 -8.39
CA TYR A 158 8.69 -10.94 -7.62
C TYR A 158 8.64 -11.34 -6.15
N ARG A 159 8.55 -12.64 -5.86
CA ARG A 159 8.58 -13.16 -4.50
C ARG A 159 9.87 -12.76 -3.77
N ARG A 160 11.04 -12.88 -4.41
CA ARG A 160 12.30 -12.45 -3.80
C ARG A 160 12.33 -10.96 -3.49
N LEU A 161 11.78 -10.15 -4.40
CA LEU A 161 11.65 -8.71 -4.20
C LEU A 161 10.73 -8.41 -3.01
N TYR A 162 9.56 -9.06 -2.95
CA TYR A 162 8.62 -8.95 -1.84
C TYR A 162 9.25 -9.36 -0.51
N ASP A 163 9.87 -10.55 -0.43
CA ASP A 163 10.50 -11.06 0.79
C ASP A 163 11.57 -10.08 1.32
N PHE A 164 12.38 -9.51 0.41
CA PHE A 164 13.38 -8.51 0.77
C PHE A 164 12.76 -7.22 1.31
N LEU A 165 11.80 -6.63 0.59
CA LEU A 165 11.15 -5.39 1.01
C LEU A 165 10.35 -5.58 2.30
N ARG A 166 9.63 -6.69 2.42
CA ARG A 166 8.84 -7.05 3.61
C ARG A 166 9.72 -7.19 4.86
N SER A 167 10.88 -7.86 4.71
CA SER A 167 11.85 -7.99 5.81
C SER A 167 12.57 -6.69 6.16
N SER A 168 12.58 -5.73 5.24
CA SER A 168 13.19 -4.41 5.39
C SER A 168 12.23 -3.37 5.98
N MET A 169 10.94 -3.69 6.14
CA MET A 169 9.96 -2.80 6.75
C MET A 169 10.34 -2.43 8.17
N THR A 170 10.29 -1.15 8.47
CA THR A 170 10.57 -0.61 9.81
C THR A 170 9.49 -1.01 10.81
N ILE A 171 8.22 -1.00 10.40
CA ILE A 171 7.06 -1.36 11.22
C ILE A 171 6.27 -2.46 10.49
N PRO A 172 5.95 -3.57 11.17
CA PRO A 172 5.09 -4.60 10.58
C PRO A 172 3.64 -4.12 10.46
N LEU A 173 2.87 -4.74 9.58
CA LEU A 173 1.42 -4.55 9.52
C LEU A 173 0.80 -4.97 10.87
N THR A 174 0.06 -4.04 11.51
CA THR A 174 -0.57 -4.26 12.82
C THR A 174 -2.02 -4.71 12.65
N ALA A 175 -2.78 -4.06 11.76
CA ALA A 175 -4.19 -4.34 11.57
C ALA A 175 -4.66 -3.99 10.14
N ILE A 176 -5.83 -4.50 9.79
CA ILE A 176 -6.50 -4.26 8.50
C ILE A 176 -7.90 -3.69 8.77
N ILE A 177 -8.26 -2.67 8.00
CA ILE A 177 -9.63 -2.20 7.86
C ILE A 177 -10.09 -2.63 6.46
N HIS A 178 -10.96 -3.62 6.37
CA HIS A 178 -11.47 -4.14 5.11
C HIS A 178 -12.79 -3.47 4.74
N VAL A 179 -12.78 -2.71 3.64
CA VAL A 179 -13.97 -2.08 3.06
C VAL A 179 -14.65 -3.12 2.16
N ASP A 180 -15.68 -3.73 2.71
CA ASP A 180 -16.46 -4.76 2.04
C ASP A 180 -17.49 -4.11 1.10
N THR A 181 -17.34 -4.33 -0.19
CA THR A 181 -18.22 -3.78 -1.22
C THR A 181 -18.37 -4.79 -2.35
N ASN A 182 -19.62 -5.07 -2.71
CA ASN A 182 -19.95 -6.02 -3.77
C ASN A 182 -19.21 -5.68 -5.08
N PRO A 183 -18.63 -6.66 -5.81
CA PRO A 183 -17.93 -6.44 -7.07
C PRO A 183 -18.74 -5.71 -8.15
N HIS A 184 -20.06 -5.90 -8.20
CA HIS A 184 -20.92 -5.17 -9.13
C HIS A 184 -20.98 -3.67 -8.80
N ASP A 185 -21.15 -3.32 -7.52
CA ASP A 185 -21.15 -1.92 -7.06
C ASP A 185 -19.77 -1.27 -7.30
N CYS A 186 -18.70 -2.05 -7.09
CA CYS A 186 -17.34 -1.62 -7.40
C CYS A 186 -17.20 -1.28 -8.89
N LEU A 187 -17.69 -2.14 -9.78
CA LEU A 187 -17.63 -1.91 -11.22
C LEU A 187 -18.42 -0.67 -11.66
N GLU A 188 -19.59 -0.44 -11.09
CA GLU A 188 -20.37 0.78 -11.35
C GLU A 188 -19.60 2.04 -10.92
N ARG A 189 -19.01 2.02 -9.74
CA ARG A 189 -18.18 3.14 -9.24
C ARG A 189 -16.94 3.38 -10.10
N ILE A 190 -16.30 2.32 -10.61
CA ILE A 190 -15.17 2.40 -11.54
C ILE A 190 -15.59 3.11 -12.83
N LYS A 191 -16.73 2.72 -13.41
CA LYS A 191 -17.29 3.35 -14.62
C LYS A 191 -17.59 4.83 -14.40
N LEU A 192 -18.21 5.18 -13.26
CA LEU A 192 -18.52 6.58 -12.91
C LEU A 192 -17.26 7.43 -12.72
N ARG A 193 -16.21 6.85 -12.12
CA ARG A 193 -14.92 7.53 -11.91
C ARG A 193 -14.17 7.77 -13.22
N ASN A 194 -14.37 6.93 -14.22
CA ASN A 194 -13.81 7.02 -15.58
C ASN A 194 -12.29 7.29 -15.63
N ARG A 195 -11.53 6.57 -14.78
CA ARG A 195 -10.06 6.68 -14.82
C ARG A 195 -9.52 5.97 -16.06
N THR A 196 -8.57 6.61 -16.75
CA THR A 196 -7.91 6.07 -17.95
C THR A 196 -7.36 4.66 -17.69
N GLY A 197 -7.73 3.70 -18.55
CA GLY A 197 -7.31 2.31 -18.49
C GLY A 197 -8.23 1.39 -17.68
N GLU A 198 -9.05 1.91 -16.78
CA GLU A 198 -9.96 1.08 -15.94
C GLU A 198 -11.23 0.61 -16.69
N SER A 199 -11.50 1.12 -17.88
CA SER A 199 -12.67 0.72 -18.70
C SER A 199 -12.73 -0.78 -19.04
N GLU A 200 -11.58 -1.44 -19.07
CA GLU A 200 -11.43 -2.86 -19.40
C GLU A 200 -11.67 -3.79 -18.20
N LEU A 201 -11.84 -3.24 -16.99
CA LEU A 201 -12.09 -4.04 -15.80
C LEU A 201 -13.46 -4.71 -15.86
N SER A 202 -13.49 -6.02 -15.64
CA SER A 202 -14.72 -6.82 -15.61
C SER A 202 -15.10 -7.22 -14.19
N VAL A 203 -16.38 -7.55 -13.97
CA VAL A 203 -16.83 -8.10 -12.69
C VAL A 203 -16.08 -9.37 -12.30
N VAL A 204 -15.74 -10.22 -13.28
CA VAL A 204 -14.96 -11.46 -13.06
C VAL A 204 -13.55 -11.15 -12.52
N TYR A 205 -12.93 -10.07 -13.00
CA TYR A 205 -11.65 -9.61 -12.47
C TYR A 205 -11.77 -9.16 -11.00
N LEU A 206 -12.80 -8.37 -10.68
CA LEU A 206 -13.08 -7.91 -9.32
C LEU A 206 -13.42 -9.06 -8.38
N GLN A 207 -14.19 -10.05 -8.82
CA GLN A 207 -14.45 -11.29 -8.06
C GLN A 207 -13.16 -12.08 -7.77
N SER A 208 -12.22 -12.10 -8.73
CA SER A 208 -10.92 -12.75 -8.50
C SER A 208 -10.09 -12.02 -7.45
N ILE A 209 -10.14 -10.69 -7.40
CA ILE A 209 -9.50 -9.89 -6.35
C ILE A 209 -10.15 -10.19 -4.99
N GLU A 210 -11.47 -10.17 -4.91
CA GLU A 210 -12.23 -10.45 -3.70
C GLU A 210 -11.88 -11.84 -3.12
N GLN A 211 -11.84 -12.87 -3.96
CA GLN A 211 -11.45 -14.22 -3.55
C GLN A 211 -10.03 -14.24 -3.00
N CYS A 212 -9.06 -13.64 -3.69
CA CYS A 212 -7.67 -13.59 -3.21
C CYS A 212 -7.54 -12.79 -1.91
N GLN A 213 -8.33 -11.73 -1.72
CA GLN A 213 -8.37 -10.97 -0.46
C GLN A 213 -8.92 -11.83 0.67
N SER A 214 -10.03 -12.55 0.44
CA SER A 214 -10.63 -13.44 1.42
C SER A 214 -9.67 -14.56 1.84
N ASP A 215 -9.02 -15.20 0.86
CA ASP A 215 -8.03 -16.26 1.11
C ASP A 215 -6.85 -15.74 1.94
N TRP A 216 -6.32 -14.57 1.57
CA TRP A 216 -5.21 -13.95 2.30
C TRP A 216 -5.60 -13.59 3.73
N MET A 217 -6.71 -12.86 3.93
CA MET A 217 -7.14 -12.42 5.25
C MET A 217 -7.45 -13.62 6.17
N SER A 218 -8.04 -14.70 5.62
CA SER A 218 -8.31 -15.92 6.37
C SER A 218 -7.04 -16.67 6.82
N SER A 219 -5.90 -16.40 6.17
CA SER A 219 -4.60 -17.00 6.54
C SER A 219 -3.85 -16.21 7.62
N LEU A 220 -4.31 -15.01 7.98
CA LEU A 220 -3.66 -14.18 8.99
C LEU A 220 -4.02 -14.63 10.40
N GLN A 221 -3.00 -14.76 11.28
CA GLN A 221 -3.18 -15.20 12.66
C GLN A 221 -3.02 -14.07 13.68
N ASP A 222 -2.06 -13.14 13.42
CA ASP A 222 -1.66 -12.12 14.39
C ASP A 222 -2.01 -10.70 13.93
N VAL A 223 -2.93 -10.55 12.96
CA VAL A 223 -3.37 -9.26 12.43
C VAL A 223 -4.85 -9.09 12.70
N SER A 224 -5.20 -8.04 13.43
CA SER A 224 -6.61 -7.70 13.70
C SER A 224 -7.28 -7.19 12.43
N ILE A 225 -8.51 -7.66 12.13
CA ILE A 225 -9.26 -7.25 10.95
C ILE A 225 -10.60 -6.66 11.36
N LEU A 226 -10.88 -5.44 10.92
CA LEU A 226 -12.19 -4.80 11.01
C LEU A 226 -12.85 -4.82 9.64
N HIS A 227 -13.98 -5.48 9.51
CA HIS A 227 -14.84 -5.39 8.32
C HIS A 227 -15.79 -4.20 8.46
N THR A 228 -15.87 -3.38 7.43
CA THR A 228 -16.75 -2.20 7.38
C THR A 228 -17.36 -2.08 5.98
N GLY A 229 -18.55 -1.47 5.91
CA GLY A 229 -19.12 -1.06 4.64
C GLY A 229 -18.52 0.25 4.13
N SER A 230 -19.17 0.87 3.18
CA SER A 230 -18.78 2.20 2.71
C SER A 230 -19.17 3.28 3.73
N SER A 231 -18.33 4.26 3.89
CA SER A 231 -18.25 5.43 4.78
C SER A 231 -19.56 6.03 5.36
N SER A 232 -20.31 5.30 6.17
CA SER A 232 -21.32 5.92 7.04
C SER A 232 -20.65 6.55 8.27
N THR A 233 -21.33 7.53 8.91
CA THR A 233 -20.80 8.13 10.16
C THR A 233 -20.59 7.09 11.26
N ALA A 234 -21.43 6.05 11.31
CA ALA A 234 -21.31 4.95 12.26
C ALA A 234 -20.05 4.09 11.97
N ASP A 235 -19.74 3.85 10.70
CA ASP A 235 -18.52 3.11 10.30
C ASP A 235 -17.27 3.88 10.69
N ILE A 236 -17.23 5.20 10.49
CA ILE A 236 -16.09 6.04 10.88
C ILE A 236 -15.82 5.93 12.38
N SER A 237 -16.85 6.05 13.23
CA SER A 237 -16.67 5.95 14.68
C SER A 237 -16.20 4.56 15.13
N ARG A 238 -16.65 3.49 14.46
CA ARG A 238 -16.15 2.12 14.69
C ARG A 238 -14.68 1.97 14.29
N ILE A 239 -14.29 2.58 13.19
CA ILE A 239 -12.90 2.60 12.72
C ILE A 239 -12.01 3.34 13.72
N GLU A 240 -12.43 4.52 14.19
CA GLU A 240 -11.68 5.29 15.19
C GLU A 240 -11.50 4.49 16.49
N ALA A 241 -12.56 3.85 16.97
CA ALA A 241 -12.49 2.98 18.15
C ALA A 241 -11.54 1.77 17.93
N PHE A 242 -11.61 1.14 16.75
CA PHE A 242 -10.74 0.03 16.39
C PHE A 242 -9.27 0.45 16.33
N VAL A 243 -8.94 1.58 15.68
CA VAL A 243 -7.57 2.11 15.63
C VAL A 243 -7.05 2.39 17.04
N ASN A 244 -7.85 3.04 17.88
CA ASN A 244 -7.46 3.34 19.26
C ASN A 244 -7.24 2.07 20.10
N SER A 245 -7.98 0.99 19.84
CA SER A 245 -7.76 -0.29 20.52
C SER A 245 -6.42 -0.96 20.17
N GLN A 246 -5.84 -0.64 19.02
CA GLN A 246 -4.53 -1.15 18.62
C GLN A 246 -3.35 -0.41 19.31
N LEU A 247 -3.61 0.72 19.95
CA LEU A 247 -2.61 1.50 20.69
C LEU A 247 -2.43 1.03 22.14
N VAL A 248 -3.36 0.20 22.63
CA VAL A 248 -3.29 -0.34 23.99
C VAL A 248 -2.38 -1.58 23.98
N PRO A 249 -1.39 -1.68 24.90
CA PRO A 249 -0.46 -2.81 24.97
C PRO A 249 -1.16 -4.12 25.37
#